data_2fcf214145b642c0725f70f4c491df36
#
_entry.id   2fcf214145b642c0725f70f4c491df36
#
_cell.length_a   1.000
_cell.length_b   1.000
_cell.length_c   1.000
_cell.angle_alpha   90.00
_cell.angle_beta   90.00
_cell.angle_gamma   90.00
#
_symmetry.space_group_name_H-M   'P 1'
#
loop_
_entity.id
_entity.type
_entity.pdbx_description
1 polymer ?
#
loop_
_entity_poly.entity_id
_entity_poly.type
_entity_poly.pdbx_seq_one_letter_code
_entity_poly.pdbx_strand_id
1 'polypeptide(L)'
;MKNSISRRSFLKAVGALSAAGALAACGGSSSSSTAASSTAASAAASTAAGANIKLWTYPIGGWGKDETVQELISSFNAKYPDIKVTVEYLDYTNGDDQVNTAIEGGSAPDLIMEGPERLVANWGKKGVMAPLNDLWTDDAKKDIYASVESACRNDAGDYYEYPLCMTAHCMAVNMTKVKEVGADQYIDTDKHTWSTDGFLKTVDALYNGGYENVAAIYCSGQGGDQGTRAIINNMYGGTFTDAAHTKYTADSAENIKAIQTLHDTKGINFDASIAGGDEITLFRNGTLQMAFCWNIAQQANSDNNAAGLTNDGDEIFPMAFPTDSGDPKLCGGIWGFGIFDN
;
A
#
# COMPACT_ATOMS: atom_id res chain seq x y z
N MET A 1 35.57 -11.38 15.80
CA MET A 1 34.84 -10.15 16.15
C MET A 1 34.04 -9.78 14.90
N LYS A 2 32.72 -9.94 14.92
CA LYS A 2 31.84 -9.56 13.81
C LYS A 2 31.68 -8.03 13.90
N ASN A 3 32.25 -7.30 12.97
CA ASN A 3 32.02 -5.86 12.87
C ASN A 3 30.61 -5.67 12.28
N SER A 4 29.62 -5.46 13.12
CA SER A 4 28.33 -4.98 12.68
C SER A 4 28.43 -3.50 12.31
N ILE A 5 28.01 -3.15 11.10
CA ILE A 5 27.88 -1.75 10.72
C ILE A 5 26.74 -1.17 11.54
N SER A 6 27.01 -0.08 12.23
CA SER A 6 25.94 0.69 12.87
C SER A 6 25.03 1.24 11.79
N ARG A 7 23.71 1.08 11.95
CA ARG A 7 22.67 1.63 11.07
C ARG A 7 22.80 3.12 10.81
N ARG A 8 23.27 3.86 11.80
CA ARG A 8 23.64 5.28 11.69
C ARG A 8 24.70 5.53 10.62
N SER A 9 25.61 4.59 10.40
CA SER A 9 26.65 4.68 9.38
C SER A 9 26.11 4.37 7.98
N PHE A 10 25.11 3.51 7.86
CA PHE A 10 24.42 3.20 6.61
C PHE A 10 23.56 4.41 6.14
N LEU A 11 22.77 5.00 7.03
CA LEU A 11 21.94 6.16 6.73
C LEU A 11 22.78 7.38 6.32
N LYS A 12 23.96 7.59 6.93
CA LYS A 12 24.89 8.65 6.55
C LYS A 12 25.51 8.43 5.16
N ALA A 13 25.69 7.19 4.75
CA ALA A 13 26.21 6.87 3.41
C ALA A 13 25.16 7.14 2.31
N VAL A 14 23.88 6.91 2.59
CA VAL A 14 22.78 7.18 1.64
C VAL A 14 22.48 8.68 1.56
N GLY A 15 22.48 9.42 2.67
CA GLY A 15 22.23 10.87 2.71
C GLY A 15 23.34 11.72 2.07
N ALA A 16 24.61 11.25 2.07
CA ALA A 16 25.71 11.99 1.48
C ALA A 16 25.75 11.97 -0.06
N LEU A 17 24.98 11.09 -0.71
CA LEU A 17 24.97 10.95 -2.18
C LEU A 17 23.99 11.90 -2.88
N SER A 18 23.01 12.42 -2.17
CA SER A 18 22.10 13.44 -2.73
C SER A 18 22.73 14.85 -2.82
N ALA A 19 23.84 15.11 -2.06
CA ALA A 19 24.52 16.39 -2.06
C ALA A 19 25.71 16.51 -3.04
N ALA A 20 26.16 15.40 -3.65
CA ALA A 20 27.35 15.37 -4.52
C ALA A 20 27.04 15.58 -6.02
N GLY A 21 25.77 15.69 -6.40
CA GLY A 21 25.36 15.85 -7.81
C GLY A 21 25.32 17.29 -8.34
N ALA A 22 25.52 18.32 -7.51
CA ALA A 22 25.25 19.72 -7.89
C ALA A 22 26.50 20.63 -7.99
N LEU A 23 27.74 20.12 -7.91
CA LEU A 23 28.95 20.96 -7.90
C LEU A 23 29.96 20.57 -8.98
N ALA A 24 29.54 20.58 -10.24
CA ALA A 24 30.48 20.51 -11.38
C ALA A 24 30.04 21.46 -12.50
N ALA A 25 29.98 22.76 -12.25
CA ALA A 25 30.09 23.79 -13.28
C ALA A 25 30.32 25.15 -12.64
N CYS A 26 31.60 25.58 -12.52
CA CYS A 26 32.10 26.90 -12.86
C CYS A 26 33.55 27.04 -12.37
N GLY A 27 34.45 27.12 -13.32
CA GLY A 27 35.85 27.42 -13.10
C GLY A 27 36.12 28.93 -12.99
N GLY A 28 37.22 29.34 -12.32
CA GLY A 28 37.78 30.68 -12.45
C GLY A 28 38.50 31.19 -11.20
N SER A 29 39.82 31.02 -11.19
CA SER A 29 40.94 31.87 -10.72
C SER A 29 40.91 32.61 -9.37
N SER A 30 41.85 32.19 -8.53
CA SER A 30 42.85 32.94 -7.74
C SER A 30 42.49 34.18 -6.93
N SER A 31 42.72 34.12 -5.60
CA SER A 31 43.82 34.83 -4.90
C SER A 31 43.73 34.62 -3.36
N SER A 32 44.91 34.61 -2.80
CA SER A 32 45.36 34.31 -1.44
C SER A 32 44.76 35.21 -0.35
N SER A 33 44.45 34.65 0.86
CA SER A 33 44.98 35.12 2.14
C SER A 33 44.61 34.22 3.31
N THR A 34 45.62 33.74 3.98
CA THR A 34 45.88 33.37 5.40
C THR A 34 44.74 33.01 6.37
N ALA A 35 44.83 31.76 6.79
CA ALA A 35 44.79 31.20 8.14
C ALA A 35 43.64 31.50 9.10
N ALA A 36 42.81 30.49 9.33
CA ALA A 36 42.43 30.06 10.67
C ALA A 36 42.18 28.53 10.65
N SER A 37 42.98 27.85 11.42
CA SER A 37 42.92 26.39 11.63
C SER A 37 41.62 26.04 12.37
N SER A 38 40.71 25.37 11.67
CA SER A 38 39.70 24.52 12.30
C SER A 38 39.82 23.15 11.64
N THR A 39 40.29 22.20 12.38
CA THR A 39 40.36 20.79 12.02
C THR A 39 38.95 20.28 11.72
N ALA A 40 38.51 20.41 10.48
CA ALA A 40 37.43 19.61 9.96
C ALA A 40 37.96 18.19 9.82
N ALA A 41 37.55 17.33 10.75
CA ALA A 41 37.75 15.90 10.62
C ALA A 41 37.05 15.46 9.34
N SER A 42 37.82 15.18 8.32
CA SER A 42 37.41 14.45 7.13
C SER A 42 36.84 13.12 7.62
N ALA A 43 35.50 13.00 7.65
CA ALA A 43 34.88 11.72 7.80
C ALA A 43 35.20 10.91 6.55
N ALA A 44 36.26 10.11 6.62
CA ALA A 44 36.52 9.07 5.65
C ALA A 44 35.23 8.23 5.56
N ALA A 45 34.67 8.14 4.36
CA ALA A 45 33.64 7.16 4.07
C ALA A 45 34.24 5.78 4.41
N SER A 46 33.87 5.22 5.56
CA SER A 46 34.22 3.84 5.87
C SER A 46 33.50 2.98 4.87
N THR A 47 34.22 2.44 3.91
CA THR A 47 33.73 1.34 3.09
C THR A 47 33.35 0.23 4.04
N ALA A 48 32.05 0.02 4.16
CA ALA A 48 31.47 -1.01 5.02
C ALA A 48 31.78 -2.36 4.40
N ALA A 49 32.86 -2.98 4.81
CA ALA A 49 33.26 -4.29 4.31
C ALA A 49 32.22 -5.33 4.74
N GLY A 50 31.50 -5.91 3.77
CA GLY A 50 30.82 -7.19 3.94
C GLY A 50 29.55 -7.19 4.82
N ALA A 51 28.69 -6.17 4.74
CA ALA A 51 27.40 -6.20 5.43
C ALA A 51 26.41 -7.16 4.75
N ASN A 52 25.62 -7.86 5.54
CA ASN A 52 24.44 -8.58 5.08
C ASN A 52 23.18 -7.83 5.56
N ILE A 53 22.29 -7.54 4.64
CA ILE A 53 20.97 -6.95 4.91
C ILE A 53 19.90 -8.00 4.66
N LYS A 54 19.01 -8.19 5.61
CA LYS A 54 17.81 -9.02 5.45
C LYS A 54 16.64 -8.11 5.09
N LEU A 55 16.11 -8.26 3.88
CA LEU A 55 14.90 -7.61 3.41
C LEU A 55 13.75 -8.60 3.49
N TRP A 56 12.71 -8.27 4.25
CA TRP A 56 11.43 -8.97 4.18
C TRP A 56 10.44 -8.11 3.40
N THR A 57 9.63 -8.76 2.57
CA THR A 57 8.73 -8.03 1.68
C THR A 57 7.43 -8.77 1.42
N TYR A 58 6.32 -8.02 1.34
CA TYR A 58 5.04 -8.52 0.89
C TYR A 58 4.91 -8.40 -0.64
N PRO A 59 4.12 -9.28 -1.29
CA PRO A 59 3.87 -9.17 -2.72
C PRO A 59 2.88 -8.04 -3.02
N ILE A 60 3.29 -7.07 -3.85
CA ILE A 60 2.45 -5.95 -4.28
C ILE A 60 2.61 -5.78 -5.79
N GLY A 61 1.59 -6.15 -6.55
CA GLY A 61 1.64 -6.08 -8.00
C GLY A 61 2.89 -6.77 -8.57
N GLY A 62 3.65 -6.06 -9.38
CA GLY A 62 4.92 -6.55 -9.93
C GLY A 62 6.01 -6.76 -8.89
N TRP A 63 5.96 -6.06 -7.77
CA TRP A 63 6.89 -6.24 -6.66
C TRP A 63 6.78 -7.62 -5.97
N GLY A 64 5.67 -8.33 -6.13
CA GLY A 64 5.51 -9.72 -5.67
C GLY A 64 6.31 -10.74 -6.47
N LYS A 65 6.95 -10.35 -7.56
CA LYS A 65 7.77 -11.20 -8.41
C LYS A 65 9.25 -11.05 -8.03
N ASP A 66 9.92 -12.18 -7.82
CA ASP A 66 11.35 -12.18 -7.44
C ASP A 66 12.22 -11.39 -8.43
N GLU A 67 11.93 -11.48 -9.72
CA GLU A 67 12.66 -10.76 -10.78
C GLU A 67 12.68 -9.25 -10.55
N THR A 68 11.53 -8.65 -10.17
CA THR A 68 11.44 -7.20 -9.91
C THR A 68 12.26 -6.78 -8.67
N VAL A 69 12.19 -7.59 -7.62
CA VAL A 69 12.95 -7.34 -6.39
C VAL A 69 14.45 -7.49 -6.64
N GLN A 70 14.85 -8.52 -7.40
CA GLN A 70 16.25 -8.77 -7.76
C GLN A 70 16.82 -7.69 -8.70
N GLU A 71 16.00 -7.06 -9.56
CA GLU A 71 16.41 -5.93 -10.38
C GLU A 71 16.78 -4.72 -9.49
N LEU A 72 15.97 -4.40 -8.48
CA LEU A 72 16.27 -3.35 -7.51
C LEU A 72 17.57 -3.68 -6.75
N ILE A 73 17.71 -4.91 -6.24
CA ILE A 73 18.91 -5.35 -5.52
C ILE A 73 20.15 -5.27 -6.42
N SER A 74 20.02 -5.67 -7.68
CA SER A 74 21.13 -5.57 -8.65
C SER A 74 21.57 -4.13 -8.89
N SER A 75 20.60 -3.21 -8.98
CA SER A 75 20.87 -1.77 -9.10
C SER A 75 21.54 -1.21 -7.84
N PHE A 76 21.14 -1.67 -6.67
CA PHE A 76 21.77 -1.33 -5.40
C PHE A 76 23.20 -1.88 -5.32
N ASN A 77 23.42 -3.15 -5.65
CA ASN A 77 24.72 -3.81 -5.61
C ASN A 77 25.71 -3.23 -6.64
N ALA A 78 25.23 -2.65 -7.74
CA ALA A 78 26.08 -1.92 -8.68
C ALA A 78 26.76 -0.71 -8.03
N LYS A 79 26.14 -0.11 -7.01
CA LYS A 79 26.68 1.00 -6.23
C LYS A 79 27.43 0.54 -4.97
N TYR A 80 26.97 -0.56 -4.38
CA TYR A 80 27.43 -1.09 -3.09
C TYR A 80 27.77 -2.58 -3.20
N PRO A 81 28.83 -2.95 -3.94
CA PRO A 81 29.14 -4.36 -4.26
C PRO A 81 29.49 -5.21 -3.03
N ASP A 82 29.96 -4.57 -1.96
CA ASP A 82 30.34 -5.25 -0.72
C ASP A 82 29.15 -5.52 0.24
N ILE A 83 27.94 -5.05 -0.11
CA ILE A 83 26.74 -5.25 0.69
C ILE A 83 25.90 -6.36 0.05
N LYS A 84 25.66 -7.43 0.80
CA LYS A 84 24.80 -8.51 0.37
C LYS A 84 23.38 -8.29 0.90
N VAL A 85 22.38 -8.40 0.02
CA VAL A 85 20.96 -8.38 0.40
C VAL A 85 20.39 -9.78 0.25
N THR A 86 19.70 -10.27 1.29
CA THR A 86 18.94 -11.51 1.25
C THR A 86 17.46 -11.15 1.41
N VAL A 87 16.61 -11.77 0.58
CA VAL A 87 15.16 -11.49 0.56
C VAL A 87 14.40 -12.64 1.15
N GLU A 88 13.37 -12.35 1.93
CA GLU A 88 12.33 -13.27 2.35
C GLU A 88 10.98 -12.70 1.92
N TYR A 89 10.19 -13.53 1.21
CA TYR A 89 8.86 -13.16 0.75
C TYR A 89 7.83 -13.60 1.76
N LEU A 90 7.06 -12.61 2.24
CA LEU A 90 5.94 -12.82 3.16
C LEU A 90 4.66 -13.04 2.38
N ASP A 91 3.67 -13.64 3.01
CA ASP A 91 2.31 -13.74 2.52
C ASP A 91 1.33 -12.96 3.42
N TYR A 92 0.15 -12.60 2.89
CA TYR A 92 -0.83 -11.82 3.66
C TYR A 92 -1.64 -12.65 4.66
N THR A 93 -1.47 -13.96 4.70
CA THR A 93 -2.19 -14.84 5.65
C THR A 93 -1.44 -14.96 6.95
N ASN A 94 -0.11 -15.16 6.90
CA ASN A 94 0.72 -15.47 8.05
C ASN A 94 1.86 -14.46 8.28
N GLY A 95 2.11 -13.56 7.34
CA GLY A 95 3.28 -12.69 7.35
C GLY A 95 3.36 -11.78 8.58
N ASP A 96 2.24 -11.25 9.04
CA ASP A 96 2.20 -10.41 10.24
C ASP A 96 2.61 -11.19 11.50
N ASP A 97 2.14 -12.43 11.64
CA ASP A 97 2.49 -13.30 12.77
C ASP A 97 3.96 -13.69 12.70
N GLN A 98 4.49 -13.93 11.50
CA GLN A 98 5.90 -14.20 11.27
C GLN A 98 6.77 -13.01 11.70
N VAL A 99 6.41 -11.78 11.29
CA VAL A 99 7.13 -10.55 11.66
C VAL A 99 7.05 -10.32 13.17
N ASN A 100 5.87 -10.41 13.77
CA ASN A 100 5.71 -10.21 15.20
C ASN A 100 6.51 -11.24 16.01
N THR A 101 6.51 -12.52 15.60
CA THR A 101 7.33 -13.57 16.21
C THR A 101 8.82 -13.26 16.12
N ALA A 102 9.27 -12.76 14.97
CA ALA A 102 10.68 -12.39 14.78
C ALA A 102 11.08 -11.18 15.64
N ILE A 103 10.19 -10.19 15.80
CA ILE A 103 10.40 -9.05 16.71
C ILE A 103 10.55 -9.54 18.16
N GLU A 104 9.61 -10.37 18.62
CA GLU A 104 9.64 -10.94 19.98
C GLU A 104 10.87 -11.81 20.23
N GLY A 105 11.31 -12.55 19.22
CA GLY A 105 12.49 -13.40 19.24
C GLY A 105 13.82 -12.66 19.06
N GLY A 106 13.84 -11.35 18.86
CA GLY A 106 15.06 -10.56 18.61
C GLY A 106 15.75 -10.92 17.29
N SER A 107 14.99 -11.39 16.28
CA SER A 107 15.47 -11.83 14.97
C SER A 107 14.79 -11.11 13.81
N ALA A 108 14.17 -9.95 14.08
CA ALA A 108 13.53 -9.13 13.05
C ALA A 108 14.48 -8.86 11.87
N PRO A 109 13.97 -8.66 10.64
CA PRO A 109 14.80 -8.28 9.51
C PRO A 109 15.43 -6.89 9.72
N ASP A 110 16.45 -6.55 8.93
CA ASP A 110 16.99 -5.19 8.94
C ASP A 110 16.03 -4.22 8.26
N LEU A 111 15.43 -4.65 7.16
CA LEU A 111 14.56 -3.85 6.30
C LEU A 111 13.29 -4.63 5.99
N ILE A 112 12.17 -3.94 6.05
CA ILE A 112 10.86 -4.49 5.64
C ILE A 112 10.16 -3.54 4.69
N MET A 113 9.47 -4.09 3.69
CA MET A 113 8.57 -3.37 2.82
C MET A 113 7.13 -3.63 3.24
N GLU A 114 6.45 -2.59 3.69
CA GLU A 114 5.10 -2.65 4.25
C GLU A 114 4.44 -1.25 4.23
N GLY A 115 3.21 -1.14 4.72
CA GLY A 115 2.45 0.09 4.81
C GLY A 115 2.53 0.81 6.17
N PRO A 116 2.07 2.06 6.23
CA PRO A 116 2.18 2.91 7.42
C PRO A 116 1.35 2.39 8.59
N GLU A 117 0.31 1.60 8.35
CA GLU A 117 -0.49 0.97 9.40
C GLU A 117 0.33 0.03 10.28
N ARG A 118 1.39 -0.58 9.73
CA ARG A 118 2.32 -1.42 10.47
C ARG A 118 3.60 -0.67 10.82
N LEU A 119 4.22 -0.02 9.85
CA LEU A 119 5.50 0.66 10.04
C LEU A 119 5.41 1.82 11.03
N VAL A 120 4.36 2.63 10.95
CA VAL A 120 4.16 3.82 11.77
C VAL A 120 3.24 3.54 12.95
N ALA A 121 2.00 3.11 12.67
CA ALA A 121 0.95 3.04 13.67
C ALA A 121 1.08 1.83 14.61
N ASN A 122 1.80 0.78 14.23
CA ASN A 122 2.02 -0.41 15.05
C ASN A 122 3.47 -0.50 15.54
N TRP A 123 4.40 -0.89 14.66
CA TRP A 123 5.79 -1.18 15.06
C TRP A 123 6.56 0.10 15.45
N GLY A 124 6.36 1.21 14.74
CA GLY A 124 6.92 2.51 15.11
C GLY A 124 6.41 2.97 16.48
N LYS A 125 5.10 2.85 16.74
CA LYS A 125 4.51 3.18 18.04
C LYS A 125 5.01 2.27 19.17
N LYS A 126 5.35 1.01 18.88
CA LYS A 126 5.95 0.08 19.83
C LYS A 126 7.44 0.35 20.10
N GLY A 127 8.06 1.26 19.34
CA GLY A 127 9.47 1.63 19.49
C GLY A 127 10.44 0.56 18.98
N VAL A 128 10.01 -0.33 18.09
CA VAL A 128 10.87 -1.38 17.49
C VAL A 128 11.41 -0.98 16.10
N MET A 129 11.05 0.19 15.61
CA MET A 129 11.52 0.73 14.33
C MET A 129 12.52 1.86 14.54
N ALA A 130 13.52 1.94 13.68
CA ALA A 130 14.46 3.05 13.65
C ALA A 130 13.82 4.27 12.95
N PRO A 131 13.91 5.50 13.52
CA PRO A 131 13.44 6.70 12.85
C PRO A 131 14.21 6.98 11.55
N LEU A 132 13.50 7.37 10.51
CA LEU A 132 14.05 7.69 9.18
C LEU A 132 14.11 9.22 8.92
N ASN A 133 14.08 10.05 9.95
CA ASN A 133 14.01 11.51 9.85
C ASN A 133 15.10 12.08 8.94
N ASP A 134 16.29 11.50 8.94
CA ASP A 134 17.43 11.95 8.12
C ASP A 134 17.21 11.74 6.60
N LEU A 135 16.28 10.88 6.20
CA LEU A 135 15.91 10.64 4.79
C LEU A 135 14.86 11.63 4.28
N TRP A 136 14.08 12.20 5.18
CA TRP A 136 12.99 13.12 4.87
C TRP A 136 13.48 14.56 4.77
N THR A 137 14.34 14.81 3.79
CA THR A 137 14.83 16.16 3.49
C THR A 137 13.73 17.04 2.89
N ASP A 138 13.92 18.34 2.88
CA ASP A 138 12.97 19.27 2.25
C ASP A 138 12.78 18.99 0.75
N ASP A 139 13.81 18.47 0.08
CA ASP A 139 13.71 18.09 -1.33
C ASP A 139 12.92 16.79 -1.51
N ALA A 140 13.12 15.79 -0.66
CA ALA A 140 12.30 14.56 -0.67
C ALA A 140 10.81 14.86 -0.45
N LYS A 141 10.49 15.77 0.47
CA LYS A 141 9.09 16.17 0.76
C LYS A 141 8.41 16.88 -0.39
N LYS A 142 9.15 17.57 -1.27
CA LYS A 142 8.56 18.25 -2.44
C LYS A 142 8.05 17.27 -3.50
N ASP A 143 8.64 16.08 -3.59
CA ASP A 143 8.32 15.07 -4.59
C ASP A 143 7.25 14.09 -4.10
N ILE A 144 6.82 14.19 -2.83
CA ILE A 144 5.87 13.29 -2.19
C ILE A 144 4.58 14.04 -1.88
N TYR A 145 3.43 13.45 -2.17
CA TYR A 145 2.13 14.02 -1.80
C TYR A 145 2.02 14.23 -0.28
N ALA A 146 1.48 15.37 0.15
CA ALA A 146 1.35 15.70 1.56
C ALA A 146 0.55 14.66 2.37
N SER A 147 -0.43 14.00 1.76
CA SER A 147 -1.17 12.90 2.38
C SER A 147 -0.31 11.66 2.63
N VAL A 148 0.60 11.34 1.70
CA VAL A 148 1.57 10.24 1.85
C VAL A 148 2.60 10.59 2.91
N GLU A 149 3.18 11.80 2.84
CA GLU A 149 4.13 12.30 3.86
C GLU A 149 3.54 12.22 5.27
N SER A 150 2.29 12.67 5.42
CA SER A 150 1.60 12.64 6.71
C SER A 150 1.38 11.22 7.24
N ALA A 151 1.13 10.23 6.38
CA ALA A 151 0.95 8.85 6.78
C ALA A 151 2.26 8.16 7.20
N CYS A 152 3.40 8.62 6.67
CA CYS A 152 4.71 8.01 6.95
C CYS A 152 5.32 8.42 8.30
N ARG A 153 4.66 9.30 9.07
CA ARG A 153 5.13 9.80 10.37
C ARG A 153 4.11 9.62 11.49
N ASN A 154 4.62 9.52 12.72
CA ASN A 154 3.79 9.53 13.92
C ASN A 154 3.36 10.95 14.32
N ASP A 155 2.51 11.06 15.36
CA ASP A 155 2.04 12.34 15.91
C ASP A 155 3.16 13.20 16.50
N ALA A 156 4.30 12.60 16.89
CA ALA A 156 5.47 13.32 17.38
C ALA A 156 6.33 13.89 16.24
N GLY A 157 6.04 13.53 14.99
CA GLY A 157 6.76 13.98 13.81
C GLY A 157 7.93 13.08 13.38
N ASP A 158 8.09 11.91 14.00
CA ASP A 158 9.12 10.94 13.59
C ASP A 158 8.62 10.08 12.44
N TYR A 159 9.45 9.95 11.42
CA TYR A 159 9.18 9.14 10.24
C TYR A 159 9.68 7.71 10.41
N TYR A 160 8.85 6.73 10.09
CA TYR A 160 9.19 5.30 10.17
C TYR A 160 9.03 4.57 8.84
N GLU A 161 8.54 5.28 7.82
CA GLU A 161 8.42 4.77 6.46
C GLU A 161 9.03 5.73 5.45
N TYR A 162 9.71 5.18 4.44
CA TYR A 162 10.04 5.89 3.21
C TYR A 162 9.26 5.29 2.06
N PRO A 163 8.29 6.02 1.47
CA PRO A 163 7.31 5.46 0.57
C PRO A 163 7.94 5.09 -0.79
N LEU A 164 7.52 3.96 -1.33
CA LEU A 164 7.87 3.48 -2.66
C LEU A 164 6.75 3.76 -3.66
N CYS A 165 5.51 3.46 -3.27
CA CYS A 165 4.34 3.65 -4.12
C CYS A 165 3.07 3.87 -3.30
N MET A 166 2.05 4.36 -4.00
CA MET A 166 0.68 4.47 -3.48
C MET A 166 -0.28 3.85 -4.49
N THR A 167 -1.29 3.15 -4.00
CA THR A 167 -2.42 2.68 -4.79
C THR A 167 -3.72 3.07 -4.11
N ALA A 168 -4.78 3.32 -4.90
CA ALA A 168 -6.12 3.49 -4.38
C ALA A 168 -6.89 2.17 -4.53
N HIS A 169 -7.49 1.69 -3.43
CA HIS A 169 -8.46 0.61 -3.49
C HIS A 169 -9.79 1.14 -4.01
N CYS A 170 -10.39 0.41 -4.92
CA CYS A 170 -11.68 0.70 -5.52
C CYS A 170 -12.47 -0.59 -5.69
N MET A 171 -13.65 -0.47 -6.28
CA MET A 171 -14.44 -1.60 -6.76
C MET A 171 -14.15 -1.85 -8.23
N ALA A 172 -14.58 -3.01 -8.73
CA ALA A 172 -14.75 -3.27 -10.15
C ALA A 172 -16.13 -3.83 -10.43
N VAL A 173 -16.66 -3.52 -11.59
CA VAL A 173 -17.91 -4.10 -12.09
C VAL A 173 -17.70 -4.70 -13.46
N ASN A 174 -18.44 -5.77 -13.77
CA ASN A 174 -18.57 -6.29 -15.11
C ASN A 174 -19.49 -5.36 -15.92
N MET A 175 -18.92 -4.39 -16.60
CA MET A 175 -19.67 -3.37 -17.31
C MET A 175 -20.47 -3.94 -18.48
N THR A 176 -20.00 -5.01 -19.10
CA THR A 176 -20.75 -5.72 -20.14
C THR A 176 -22.08 -6.20 -19.59
N LYS A 177 -22.08 -6.84 -18.42
CA LYS A 177 -23.30 -7.36 -17.78
C LYS A 177 -24.17 -6.25 -17.21
N VAL A 178 -23.58 -5.19 -16.68
CA VAL A 178 -24.30 -3.98 -16.23
C VAL A 178 -25.10 -3.36 -17.38
N LYS A 179 -24.48 -3.21 -18.57
CA LYS A 179 -25.14 -2.71 -19.78
C LYS A 179 -26.20 -3.69 -20.29
N GLU A 180 -25.95 -4.99 -20.22
CA GLU A 180 -26.90 -6.02 -20.65
C GLU A 180 -28.24 -5.93 -19.90
N VAL A 181 -28.20 -5.61 -18.59
CA VAL A 181 -29.41 -5.44 -17.77
C VAL A 181 -29.91 -3.99 -17.70
N GLY A 182 -29.29 -3.06 -18.45
CA GLY A 182 -29.67 -1.64 -18.51
C GLY A 182 -29.41 -0.86 -17.21
N ALA A 183 -28.44 -1.32 -16.40
CA ALA A 183 -28.12 -0.70 -15.10
C ALA A 183 -27.03 0.36 -15.18
N ASP A 184 -26.39 0.56 -16.34
CA ASP A 184 -25.40 1.60 -16.59
C ASP A 184 -25.96 3.02 -16.37
N GLN A 185 -27.29 3.21 -16.49
CA GLN A 185 -27.96 4.46 -16.15
C GLN A 185 -27.83 4.90 -14.69
N TYR A 186 -27.43 3.99 -13.77
CA TYR A 186 -27.23 4.28 -12.35
C TYR A 186 -25.77 4.63 -12.01
N ILE A 187 -24.89 4.66 -13.00
CA ILE A 187 -23.44 4.88 -12.89
C ILE A 187 -23.08 6.20 -13.57
N ASP A 188 -22.33 7.05 -12.90
CA ASP A 188 -21.60 8.15 -13.55
C ASP A 188 -20.30 7.59 -14.15
N THR A 189 -20.36 7.23 -15.42
CA THR A 189 -19.24 6.59 -16.13
C THR A 189 -18.08 7.54 -16.39
N ASP A 190 -18.31 8.85 -16.38
CA ASP A 190 -17.25 9.85 -16.57
C ASP A 190 -16.41 10.02 -15.28
N LYS A 191 -17.06 9.94 -14.12
CA LYS A 191 -16.42 10.07 -12.82
C LYS A 191 -16.11 8.75 -12.16
N HIS A 192 -16.58 7.63 -12.69
CA HIS A 192 -16.49 6.30 -12.07
C HIS A 192 -17.13 6.28 -10.66
N THR A 193 -18.27 6.94 -10.48
CA THR A 193 -18.95 7.08 -9.20
C THR A 193 -20.42 6.68 -9.29
N TRP A 194 -21.03 6.43 -8.16
CA TRP A 194 -22.46 6.18 -7.97
C TRP A 194 -22.89 6.54 -6.56
N SER A 195 -24.20 6.76 -6.40
CA SER A 195 -24.79 6.85 -5.08
C SER A 195 -25.01 5.44 -4.49
N THR A 196 -25.20 5.36 -3.18
CA THR A 196 -25.61 4.11 -2.51
C THR A 196 -26.87 3.52 -3.14
N ASP A 197 -27.87 4.36 -3.46
CA ASP A 197 -29.10 3.95 -4.16
C ASP A 197 -28.80 3.41 -5.56
N GLY A 198 -27.91 4.07 -6.31
CA GLY A 198 -27.48 3.62 -7.65
C GLY A 198 -26.79 2.25 -7.60
N PHE A 199 -25.90 2.05 -6.64
CA PHE A 199 -25.28 0.76 -6.40
C PHE A 199 -26.30 -0.35 -6.13
N LEU A 200 -27.21 -0.12 -5.19
CA LEU A 200 -28.24 -1.09 -4.83
C LEU A 200 -29.17 -1.43 -6.01
N LYS A 201 -29.56 -0.43 -6.81
CA LYS A 201 -30.33 -0.64 -8.05
C LYS A 201 -29.57 -1.44 -9.10
N THR A 202 -28.26 -1.23 -9.20
CA THR A 202 -27.40 -2.00 -10.11
C THR A 202 -27.33 -3.46 -9.66
N VAL A 203 -27.14 -3.71 -8.35
CA VAL A 203 -27.16 -5.07 -7.79
C VAL A 203 -28.50 -5.75 -8.04
N ASP A 204 -29.64 -5.06 -7.78
CA ASP A 204 -30.99 -5.60 -8.00
C ASP A 204 -31.24 -5.92 -9.49
N ALA A 205 -30.81 -5.05 -10.40
CA ALA A 205 -30.96 -5.27 -11.83
C ALA A 205 -30.14 -6.51 -12.31
N LEU A 206 -28.91 -6.65 -11.84
CA LEU A 206 -28.09 -7.82 -12.13
C LEU A 206 -28.72 -9.10 -11.57
N TYR A 207 -29.16 -9.08 -10.32
CA TYR A 207 -29.80 -10.23 -9.68
C TYR A 207 -31.07 -10.65 -10.44
N ASN A 208 -31.95 -9.70 -10.77
CA ASN A 208 -33.16 -9.95 -11.54
C ASN A 208 -32.87 -10.35 -13.00
N GLY A 209 -31.70 -9.98 -13.54
CA GLY A 209 -31.18 -10.40 -14.84
C GLY A 209 -30.64 -11.83 -14.85
N GLY A 210 -30.66 -12.52 -13.71
CA GLY A 210 -30.25 -13.94 -13.60
C GLY A 210 -28.85 -14.16 -13.02
N TYR A 211 -28.18 -13.11 -12.56
CA TYR A 211 -26.88 -13.21 -11.90
C TYR A 211 -27.07 -13.38 -10.39
N GLU A 212 -27.25 -14.63 -9.93
CA GLU A 212 -27.55 -14.91 -8.52
C GLU A 212 -26.44 -14.47 -7.54
N ASN A 213 -25.18 -14.45 -7.99
CA ASN A 213 -24.02 -14.04 -7.22
C ASN A 213 -23.46 -12.74 -7.80
N VAL A 214 -24.02 -11.60 -7.43
CA VAL A 214 -23.59 -10.31 -7.93
C VAL A 214 -22.26 -9.90 -7.27
N ALA A 215 -22.17 -10.02 -5.94
CA ALA A 215 -20.99 -9.69 -5.17
C ALA A 215 -20.85 -10.58 -3.93
N ALA A 216 -19.66 -10.62 -3.35
CA ALA A 216 -19.40 -11.29 -2.09
C ALA A 216 -18.68 -10.38 -1.11
N ILE A 217 -19.21 -10.30 0.11
CA ILE A 217 -18.49 -9.70 1.25
C ILE A 217 -17.56 -10.76 1.80
N TYR A 218 -16.30 -10.63 1.48
CA TYR A 218 -15.26 -11.55 1.93
C TYR A 218 -14.73 -11.14 3.31
N CYS A 219 -14.40 -12.11 4.14
CA CYS A 219 -13.93 -11.89 5.50
C CYS A 219 -12.98 -12.99 6.01
N SER A 220 -12.36 -13.74 5.10
CA SER A 220 -11.31 -14.70 5.43
C SER A 220 -9.93 -14.05 5.32
N GLY A 221 -9.04 -14.38 6.29
CA GLY A 221 -7.66 -13.92 6.30
C GLY A 221 -7.48 -12.47 6.77
N GLN A 222 -6.21 -12.06 6.84
CA GLN A 222 -5.81 -10.71 7.28
C GLN A 222 -5.60 -9.75 6.10
N GLY A 223 -5.46 -10.26 4.90
CA GLY A 223 -5.22 -9.48 3.69
C GLY A 223 -6.47 -9.30 2.84
N GLY A 224 -6.58 -8.14 2.20
CA GLY A 224 -7.64 -7.88 1.24
C GLY A 224 -8.96 -7.38 1.83
N ASP A 225 -9.05 -7.19 3.13
CA ASP A 225 -10.26 -6.70 3.80
C ASP A 225 -10.55 -5.20 3.58
N GLN A 226 -9.65 -4.47 2.93
CA GLN A 226 -9.80 -3.04 2.63
C GLN A 226 -11.06 -2.75 1.83
N GLY A 227 -11.40 -3.58 0.87
CA GLY A 227 -12.62 -3.42 0.06
C GLY A 227 -13.88 -3.57 0.89
N THR A 228 -13.97 -4.59 1.73
CA THR A 228 -15.11 -4.81 2.63
C THR A 228 -15.26 -3.65 3.63
N ARG A 229 -14.16 -3.19 4.24
CA ARG A 229 -14.20 -2.04 5.15
C ARG A 229 -14.58 -0.76 4.41
N ALA A 230 -14.06 -0.56 3.21
CA ALA A 230 -14.31 0.64 2.43
C ALA A 230 -15.78 0.75 2.00
N ILE A 231 -16.44 -0.33 1.54
CA ILE A 231 -17.86 -0.26 1.20
C ILE A 231 -18.73 0.04 2.41
N ILE A 232 -18.45 -0.59 3.57
CA ILE A 232 -19.20 -0.35 4.80
C ILE A 232 -19.10 1.12 5.22
N ASN A 233 -17.90 1.70 5.22
CA ASN A 233 -17.70 3.10 5.62
C ASN A 233 -18.30 4.09 4.62
N ASN A 234 -18.19 3.81 3.32
CA ASN A 234 -18.61 4.76 2.30
C ASN A 234 -20.14 4.84 2.20
N MET A 235 -20.87 3.73 2.22
CA MET A 235 -22.30 3.68 1.93
C MET A 235 -23.11 4.74 2.67
N TYR A 236 -22.85 4.95 3.95
CA TYR A 236 -23.60 5.89 4.81
C TYR A 236 -22.69 6.81 5.63
N GLY A 237 -21.40 6.88 5.29
CA GLY A 237 -20.45 7.80 5.93
C GLY A 237 -19.96 7.38 7.30
N GLY A 238 -19.98 6.08 7.59
CA GLY A 238 -19.43 5.53 8.83
C GLY A 238 -17.91 5.64 8.92
N THR A 239 -17.39 5.35 10.12
CA THR A 239 -15.94 5.33 10.38
C THR A 239 -15.60 4.16 11.29
N PHE A 240 -14.33 3.73 11.31
CA PHE A 240 -13.86 2.71 12.25
C PHE A 240 -13.19 3.31 13.49
N THR A 241 -12.80 4.57 13.43
CA THR A 241 -12.25 5.34 14.55
C THR A 241 -12.84 6.74 14.58
N ASP A 242 -12.78 7.40 15.72
CA ASP A 242 -13.01 8.85 15.82
C ASP A 242 -11.90 9.62 15.10
N ALA A 243 -12.10 10.93 14.90
CA ALA A 243 -11.16 11.79 14.19
C ALA A 243 -9.78 11.91 14.89
N ALA A 244 -9.73 11.64 16.20
CA ALA A 244 -8.49 11.65 16.98
C ALA A 244 -7.79 10.28 17.04
N HIS A 245 -8.38 9.24 16.40
CA HIS A 245 -7.90 7.86 16.43
C HIS A 245 -7.73 7.28 17.85
N THR A 246 -8.57 7.73 18.80
CA THR A 246 -8.50 7.32 20.20
C THR A 246 -9.60 6.35 20.61
N LYS A 247 -10.66 6.23 19.81
CA LYS A 247 -11.79 5.33 20.05
C LYS A 247 -12.19 4.60 18.78
N TYR A 248 -12.54 3.34 18.95
CA TYR A 248 -13.21 2.58 17.87
C TYR A 248 -14.66 3.03 17.74
N THR A 249 -15.10 3.20 16.48
CA THR A 249 -16.48 3.55 16.08
C THR A 249 -17.05 2.54 15.08
N ALA A 250 -16.46 1.33 15.06
CA ALA A 250 -16.89 0.27 14.14
C ALA A 250 -18.36 -0.13 14.30
N ASP A 251 -18.91 0.06 15.49
CA ASP A 251 -20.32 -0.16 15.85
C ASP A 251 -21.21 1.09 15.66
N SER A 252 -20.77 2.06 14.88
CA SER A 252 -21.60 3.25 14.57
C SER A 252 -22.89 2.87 13.86
N ALA A 253 -23.92 3.70 14.01
CA ALA A 253 -25.22 3.46 13.39
C ALA A 253 -25.12 3.37 11.85
N GLU A 254 -24.21 4.14 11.26
CA GLU A 254 -23.94 4.17 9.82
C GLU A 254 -23.32 2.84 9.34
N ASN A 255 -22.34 2.30 10.07
CA ASN A 255 -21.72 1.02 9.75
C ASN A 255 -22.70 -0.14 9.93
N ILE A 256 -23.50 -0.14 11.03
CA ILE A 256 -24.53 -1.15 11.26
C ILE A 256 -25.56 -1.10 10.12
N LYS A 257 -26.01 0.10 9.72
CA LYS A 257 -26.93 0.28 8.61
C LYS A 257 -26.34 -0.26 7.30
N ALA A 258 -25.06 -0.02 7.03
CA ALA A 258 -24.39 -0.50 5.83
C ALA A 258 -24.35 -2.03 5.79
N ILE A 259 -23.93 -2.67 6.88
CA ILE A 259 -23.88 -4.14 7.00
C ILE A 259 -25.29 -4.74 6.84
N GLN A 260 -26.28 -4.17 7.50
CA GLN A 260 -27.67 -4.61 7.39
C GLN A 260 -28.20 -4.50 5.95
N THR A 261 -27.96 -3.35 5.30
CA THR A 261 -28.36 -3.13 3.91
C THR A 261 -27.72 -4.14 2.97
N LEU A 262 -26.41 -4.37 3.10
CA LEU A 262 -25.69 -5.36 2.30
C LEU A 262 -26.22 -6.78 2.54
N HIS A 263 -26.46 -7.15 3.81
CA HIS A 263 -27.00 -8.46 4.18
C HIS A 263 -28.39 -8.71 3.62
N ASP A 264 -29.27 -7.69 3.61
CA ASP A 264 -30.64 -7.79 3.15
C ASP A 264 -30.77 -7.68 1.62
N THR A 265 -29.68 -7.31 0.92
CA THR A 265 -29.65 -7.16 -0.53
C THR A 265 -29.43 -8.51 -1.22
N LYS A 266 -30.40 -8.95 -2.02
CA LYS A 266 -30.26 -10.17 -2.83
C LYS A 266 -29.10 -10.04 -3.82
N GLY A 267 -28.38 -11.13 -4.01
CA GLY A 267 -27.20 -11.15 -4.89
C GLY A 267 -25.91 -10.73 -4.21
N ILE A 268 -25.96 -10.22 -2.95
CA ILE A 268 -24.77 -10.00 -2.14
C ILE A 268 -24.66 -11.13 -1.12
N ASN A 269 -23.55 -11.87 -1.17
CA ASN A 269 -23.30 -12.99 -0.29
C ASN A 269 -22.24 -12.64 0.75
N PHE A 270 -22.45 -13.10 1.99
CA PHE A 270 -21.44 -13.03 3.05
C PHE A 270 -20.75 -14.38 3.13
N ASP A 271 -19.48 -14.46 2.74
CA ASP A 271 -18.73 -15.69 2.73
C ASP A 271 -17.42 -15.54 3.53
N ALA A 272 -17.42 -16.16 4.71
CA ALA A 272 -16.28 -16.16 5.61
C ALA A 272 -15.15 -17.10 5.14
N SER A 273 -15.36 -17.89 4.10
CA SER A 273 -14.37 -18.83 3.56
C SER A 273 -13.47 -18.22 2.49
N ILE A 274 -13.84 -17.06 1.92
CA ILE A 274 -13.07 -16.41 0.86
C ILE A 274 -12.29 -15.20 1.37
N ALA A 275 -11.09 -15.01 0.79
CA ALA A 275 -10.26 -13.83 0.97
C ALA A 275 -10.35 -12.92 -0.26
N GLY A 276 -9.73 -11.72 -0.19
CA GLY A 276 -9.75 -10.79 -1.32
C GLY A 276 -9.14 -11.34 -2.61
N GLY A 277 -8.13 -12.21 -2.51
CA GLY A 277 -7.55 -12.89 -3.67
C GLY A 277 -8.51 -13.88 -4.34
N ASP A 278 -9.34 -14.56 -3.55
CA ASP A 278 -10.36 -15.48 -4.06
C ASP A 278 -11.48 -14.70 -4.75
N GLU A 279 -11.92 -13.58 -4.16
CA GLU A 279 -12.91 -12.68 -4.77
C GLU A 279 -12.46 -12.21 -6.16
N ILE A 280 -11.21 -11.76 -6.29
CA ILE A 280 -10.64 -11.34 -7.57
C ILE A 280 -10.74 -12.45 -8.61
N THR A 281 -10.42 -13.68 -8.22
CA THR A 281 -10.50 -14.86 -9.09
C THR A 281 -11.93 -15.17 -9.50
N LEU A 282 -12.87 -15.13 -8.54
CA LEU A 282 -14.30 -15.37 -8.79
C LEU A 282 -14.91 -14.29 -9.70
N PHE A 283 -14.49 -13.05 -9.55
CA PHE A 283 -14.90 -11.96 -10.42
C PHE A 283 -14.34 -12.12 -11.84
N ARG A 284 -13.05 -12.43 -11.98
CA ARG A 284 -12.42 -12.61 -13.30
C ARG A 284 -13.01 -13.79 -14.09
N ASN A 285 -13.44 -14.85 -13.43
CA ASN A 285 -14.07 -16.01 -14.10
C ASN A 285 -15.59 -15.87 -14.28
N GLY A 286 -16.18 -14.69 -13.96
CA GLY A 286 -17.59 -14.40 -14.18
C GLY A 286 -18.53 -14.99 -13.13
N THR A 287 -18.04 -15.63 -12.08
CA THR A 287 -18.88 -16.11 -10.95
C THR A 287 -19.48 -14.95 -10.19
N LEU A 288 -18.73 -13.87 -9.96
CA LEU A 288 -19.21 -12.61 -9.43
C LEU A 288 -19.26 -11.56 -10.54
N GLN A 289 -20.15 -10.58 -10.40
CA GLN A 289 -20.30 -9.46 -11.32
C GLN A 289 -19.68 -8.17 -10.77
N MET A 290 -19.31 -8.15 -9.50
CA MET A 290 -18.61 -7.05 -8.83
C MET A 290 -17.50 -7.60 -7.93
N ALA A 291 -16.43 -6.84 -7.78
CA ALA A 291 -15.35 -7.08 -6.83
C ALA A 291 -15.12 -5.85 -5.97
N PHE A 292 -14.94 -6.03 -4.67
CA PHE A 292 -14.62 -4.96 -3.71
C PHE A 292 -13.11 -4.84 -3.48
N CYS A 293 -12.33 -5.90 -3.75
CA CYS A 293 -10.87 -5.90 -3.66
C CYS A 293 -10.26 -5.61 -5.04
N TRP A 294 -10.24 -4.34 -5.45
CA TRP A 294 -9.72 -3.94 -6.75
C TRP A 294 -8.79 -2.75 -6.66
N ASN A 295 -7.80 -2.69 -7.55
CA ASN A 295 -6.91 -1.54 -7.72
C ASN A 295 -6.24 -1.57 -9.11
N ILE A 296 -5.34 -0.64 -9.36
CA ILE A 296 -4.65 -0.53 -10.65
C ILE A 296 -3.82 -1.78 -11.02
N ALA A 297 -3.27 -2.50 -10.04
CA ALA A 297 -2.50 -3.72 -10.33
C ALA A 297 -3.40 -4.82 -10.89
N GLN A 298 -4.61 -5.01 -10.34
CA GLN A 298 -5.60 -5.91 -10.90
C GLN A 298 -6.09 -5.43 -12.26
N GLN A 299 -6.34 -4.13 -12.42
CA GLN A 299 -6.83 -3.57 -13.69
C GLN A 299 -5.82 -3.72 -14.82
N ALA A 300 -4.54 -3.54 -14.53
CA ALA A 300 -3.45 -3.63 -15.51
C ALA A 300 -2.96 -5.06 -15.75
N ASN A 301 -3.39 -6.03 -14.92
CA ASN A 301 -2.93 -7.41 -15.04
C ASN A 301 -3.49 -8.07 -16.30
N SER A 302 -2.60 -8.57 -17.14
CA SER A 302 -2.90 -9.23 -18.40
C SER A 302 -2.41 -10.68 -18.47
N ASP A 303 -2.03 -11.29 -17.34
CA ASP A 303 -1.44 -12.64 -17.30
C ASP A 303 -2.33 -13.71 -17.95
N ASN A 304 -3.65 -13.55 -17.89
CA ASN A 304 -4.62 -14.50 -18.45
C ASN A 304 -5.44 -13.96 -19.63
N ASN A 305 -5.48 -12.63 -19.81
CA ASN A 305 -6.27 -11.94 -20.84
C ASN A 305 -5.76 -10.53 -21.08
N ALA A 306 -6.40 -9.81 -22.01
CA ALA A 306 -6.14 -8.37 -22.16
C ALA A 306 -6.45 -7.62 -20.86
N ALA A 307 -5.64 -6.62 -20.53
CA ALA A 307 -5.86 -5.78 -19.37
C ALA A 307 -7.27 -5.18 -19.37
N GLY A 308 -7.92 -5.15 -18.21
CA GLY A 308 -9.27 -4.62 -18.08
C GLY A 308 -10.40 -5.53 -18.60
N LEU A 309 -10.12 -6.81 -18.88
CA LEU A 309 -11.14 -7.77 -19.28
C LEU A 309 -11.23 -8.96 -18.31
N THR A 310 -12.42 -9.52 -18.20
CA THR A 310 -12.66 -10.83 -17.55
C THR A 310 -12.10 -11.96 -18.41
N ASN A 311 -12.09 -13.20 -17.88
CA ASN A 311 -11.64 -14.38 -18.64
C ASN A 311 -12.51 -14.64 -19.88
N ASP A 312 -13.77 -14.24 -19.87
CA ASP A 312 -14.71 -14.38 -20.99
C ASP A 312 -14.68 -13.16 -21.94
N GLY A 313 -13.85 -12.15 -21.66
CA GLY A 313 -13.68 -10.96 -22.49
C GLY A 313 -14.67 -9.84 -22.18
N ASP A 314 -15.41 -9.89 -21.07
CA ASP A 314 -16.27 -8.80 -20.61
C ASP A 314 -15.45 -7.64 -20.08
N GLU A 315 -15.93 -6.41 -20.30
CA GLU A 315 -15.30 -5.17 -19.84
C GLU A 315 -15.31 -5.07 -18.31
N ILE A 316 -14.13 -4.93 -17.71
CA ILE A 316 -13.97 -4.60 -16.27
C ILE A 316 -13.87 -3.08 -16.14
N PHE A 317 -14.81 -2.50 -15.41
CA PHE A 317 -14.87 -1.06 -15.18
C PHE A 317 -14.62 -0.75 -13.71
N PRO A 318 -13.52 -0.02 -13.39
CA PRO A 318 -13.23 0.40 -12.03
C PRO A 318 -14.26 1.40 -11.53
N MET A 319 -14.69 1.26 -10.28
CA MET A 319 -15.68 2.14 -9.64
C MET A 319 -15.21 2.56 -8.25
N ALA A 320 -15.49 3.79 -7.88
CA ALA A 320 -15.40 4.20 -6.48
C ALA A 320 -16.46 3.47 -5.64
N PHE A 321 -16.21 3.36 -4.32
CA PHE A 321 -17.21 2.83 -3.41
C PHE A 321 -18.44 3.74 -3.36
N PRO A 322 -19.67 3.18 -3.27
CA PRO A 322 -20.90 3.98 -3.28
C PRO A 322 -21.00 4.84 -2.02
N THR A 323 -21.53 6.06 -2.19
CA THR A 323 -21.78 6.99 -1.07
C THR A 323 -23.13 7.68 -1.24
N ASP A 324 -23.77 8.06 -0.13
CA ASP A 324 -25.00 8.85 -0.19
C ASP A 324 -24.78 10.25 -0.80
N SER A 325 -23.59 10.82 -0.60
CA SER A 325 -23.23 12.14 -1.14
C SER A 325 -22.79 12.12 -2.60
N GLY A 326 -22.41 10.97 -3.14
CA GLY A 326 -21.72 10.86 -4.42
C GLY A 326 -20.23 11.24 -4.39
N ASP A 327 -19.69 11.65 -3.22
CA ASP A 327 -18.28 11.97 -3.00
C ASP A 327 -17.58 10.82 -2.29
N PRO A 328 -16.95 9.89 -3.01
CA PRO A 328 -16.34 8.71 -2.42
C PRO A 328 -15.08 9.06 -1.63
N LYS A 329 -14.92 8.40 -0.49
CA LYS A 329 -13.65 8.34 0.25
C LYS A 329 -12.89 7.12 -0.23
N LEU A 330 -11.80 7.34 -0.96
CA LEU A 330 -10.94 6.26 -1.40
C LEU A 330 -10.03 5.81 -0.25
N CYS A 331 -9.91 4.50 -0.09
CA CYS A 331 -8.90 3.92 0.77
C CYS A 331 -7.59 3.85 -0.02
N GLY A 332 -6.54 4.53 0.45
CA GLY A 332 -5.21 4.45 -0.16
C GLY A 332 -4.38 3.37 0.53
N GLY A 333 -3.67 2.56 -0.24
CA GLY A 333 -2.56 1.75 0.23
C GLY A 333 -1.25 2.48 -0.08
N ILE A 334 -0.47 2.79 0.94
CA ILE A 334 0.89 3.31 0.81
C ILE A 334 1.82 2.17 1.15
N TRP A 335 2.89 2.02 0.39
CA TRP A 335 3.86 0.96 0.58
C TRP A 335 5.26 1.55 0.49
N GLY A 336 6.06 1.21 1.46
CA GLY A 336 7.39 1.77 1.58
C GLY A 336 8.30 0.89 2.42
N PHE A 337 9.46 1.41 2.72
CA PHE A 337 10.47 0.71 3.50
C PHE A 337 10.56 1.29 4.90
N GLY A 338 10.61 0.39 5.87
CA GLY A 338 10.95 0.68 7.26
C GLY A 338 12.17 -0.11 7.70
N ILE A 339 12.87 0.37 8.73
CA ILE A 339 14.07 -0.24 9.29
C ILE A 339 13.78 -0.62 10.74
N PHE A 340 14.03 -1.88 11.10
CA PHE A 340 13.95 -2.30 12.50
C PHE A 340 15.16 -1.84 13.30
N ASP A 341 14.94 -1.49 14.56
CA ASP A 341 15.99 -1.13 15.52
C ASP A 341 16.43 -2.37 16.31
N ASN A 342 17.21 -3.28 15.64
CA ASN A 342 17.72 -4.55 16.23
C ASN A 342 19.02 -4.37 17.00
#